data_ee19c04d406286c25fda2a89952738f6
#
_entry.id   ee19c04d406286c25fda2a89952738f6
#
_cell.length_a   1.000
_cell.length_b   1.000
_cell.length_c   1.000
_cell.angle_alpha   90.00
_cell.angle_beta   90.00
_cell.angle_gamma   90.00
#
_symmetry.space_group_name_H-M   'P 1'
#
loop_
_entity.id
_entity.type
_entity.pdbx_description
1 polymer ?
#
loop_
_entity_poly.entity_id
_entity_poly.type
_entity_poly.pdbx_seq_one_letter_code
_entity_poly.pdbx_strand_id
1 'polypeptide(L)'
;MKYVKMIPIMAIFSLLSAQTTEETMEKNKEKLTDMQYYVTQACGTEPAFDNEYWDNKEPGIYVDIISGEALFASIHKYDSNSGWPSFYQPIDKESLTFKQDYELILPRTEVKGKESDSHLGHVFNDGPNPTGLRY
;
A
#
# COMPACT_ATOMS: atom_id res chain seq x y z
N MET A 1 -23.25 4.44 -46.12
CA MET A 1 -22.95 4.14 -44.69
C MET A 1 -21.54 3.57 -44.60
N LYS A 2 -20.56 4.42 -44.44
CA LYS A 2 -19.16 4.01 -44.33
C LYS A 2 -18.70 4.24 -42.88
N TYR A 3 -18.33 3.12 -42.21
CA TYR A 3 -17.56 3.08 -40.98
C TYR A 3 -18.27 3.51 -39.68
N VAL A 4 -19.27 2.77 -39.23
CA VAL A 4 -19.63 2.72 -37.81
C VAL A 4 -18.80 1.62 -37.16
N LYS A 5 -17.80 2.00 -36.38
CA LYS A 5 -17.05 1.06 -35.56
C LYS A 5 -17.91 0.76 -34.32
N MET A 6 -18.47 -0.45 -34.25
CA MET A 6 -19.20 -0.91 -33.08
C MET A 6 -18.20 -1.18 -31.98
N ILE A 7 -18.22 -0.36 -30.93
CA ILE A 7 -17.45 -0.61 -29.69
C ILE A 7 -18.33 -1.50 -28.80
N PRO A 8 -17.89 -2.69 -28.39
CA PRO A 8 -18.68 -3.55 -27.52
C PRO A 8 -18.94 -2.86 -26.19
N ILE A 9 -20.18 -2.90 -25.71
CA ILE A 9 -20.67 -2.25 -24.48
C ILE A 9 -19.81 -2.61 -23.25
N MET A 10 -19.26 -3.82 -23.19
CA MET A 10 -18.35 -4.27 -22.14
C MET A 10 -17.03 -3.44 -22.06
N ALA A 11 -16.50 -2.95 -23.17
CA ALA A 11 -15.30 -2.13 -23.19
C ALA A 11 -15.55 -0.71 -22.67
N ILE A 12 -16.76 -0.20 -22.84
CA ILE A 12 -17.16 1.13 -22.33
C ILE A 12 -17.30 1.09 -20.81
N PHE A 13 -17.85 0.02 -20.23
CA PHE A 13 -17.99 -0.12 -18.77
C PHE A 13 -16.64 -0.24 -18.07
N SER A 14 -15.68 -0.97 -18.63
CA SER A 14 -14.35 -1.11 -18.01
C SER A 14 -13.53 0.18 -18.07
N LEU A 15 -13.64 0.95 -19.15
CA LEU A 15 -13.00 2.26 -19.28
C LEU A 15 -13.60 3.29 -18.30
N LEU A 16 -14.91 3.30 -18.13
CA LEU A 16 -15.60 4.22 -17.23
C LEU A 16 -15.27 3.91 -15.77
N SER A 17 -15.18 2.64 -15.38
CA SER A 17 -14.80 2.24 -14.02
C SER A 17 -13.33 2.57 -13.71
N ALA A 18 -12.41 2.39 -14.65
CA ALA A 18 -11.01 2.76 -14.49
C ALA A 18 -10.82 4.28 -14.32
N GLN A 19 -11.50 5.09 -15.14
CA GLN A 19 -11.46 6.55 -15.01
C GLN A 19 -12.01 7.02 -13.66
N THR A 20 -13.10 6.42 -13.17
CA THR A 20 -13.70 6.76 -11.86
C THR A 20 -12.74 6.42 -10.72
N THR A 21 -12.02 5.31 -10.82
CA THR A 21 -11.03 4.89 -9.81
C THR A 21 -9.84 5.84 -9.78
N GLU A 22 -9.28 6.20 -10.93
CA GLU A 22 -8.17 7.16 -11.05
C GLU A 22 -8.54 8.54 -10.50
N GLU A 23 -9.71 9.07 -10.85
CA GLU A 23 -10.21 10.35 -10.34
C GLU A 23 -10.39 10.33 -8.81
N THR A 24 -10.84 9.21 -8.27
CA THR A 24 -11.01 9.04 -6.81
C THR A 24 -9.65 9.03 -6.11
N MET A 25 -8.66 8.33 -6.66
CA MET A 25 -7.30 8.31 -6.09
C MET A 25 -6.65 9.70 -6.12
N GLU A 26 -6.81 10.46 -7.19
CA GLU A 26 -6.28 11.84 -7.27
C GLU A 26 -6.94 12.75 -6.20
N LYS A 27 -8.26 12.67 -6.03
CA LYS A 27 -8.96 13.39 -4.95
C LYS A 27 -8.50 12.98 -3.55
N ASN A 28 -8.16 11.71 -3.35
CA ASN A 28 -7.63 11.23 -2.09
C ASN A 28 -6.21 11.75 -1.84
N LYS A 29 -5.36 11.82 -2.88
CA LYS A 29 -4.03 12.42 -2.78
C LYS A 29 -4.08 13.90 -2.35
N GLU A 30 -5.04 14.67 -2.84
CA GLU A 30 -5.23 16.07 -2.47
C GLU A 30 -5.57 16.28 -0.98
N LYS A 31 -6.07 15.25 -0.30
CA LYS A 31 -6.46 15.30 1.12
C LYS A 31 -5.37 14.81 2.07
N LEU A 32 -4.24 14.34 1.57
CA LEU A 32 -3.14 13.84 2.39
C LEU A 32 -2.57 14.97 3.25
N THR A 33 -2.23 14.64 4.49
CA THR A 33 -1.37 15.51 5.31
C THR A 33 0.06 15.52 4.73
N ASP A 34 0.88 16.49 5.14
CA ASP A 34 2.27 16.59 4.69
C ASP A 34 3.04 15.28 4.98
N MET A 35 2.84 14.68 6.15
CA MET A 35 3.47 13.42 6.51
C MET A 35 2.98 12.25 5.66
N GLN A 36 1.68 12.15 5.42
CA GLN A 36 1.10 11.12 4.55
C GLN A 36 1.61 11.24 3.11
N TYR A 37 1.70 12.47 2.59
CA TYR A 37 2.29 12.72 1.29
C TYR A 37 3.78 12.36 1.25
N TYR A 38 4.54 12.78 2.26
CA TYR A 38 5.96 12.48 2.37
C TYR A 38 6.24 10.97 2.35
N VAL A 39 5.46 10.19 3.11
CA VAL A 39 5.62 8.72 3.13
C VAL A 39 5.19 8.10 1.81
N THR A 40 3.95 8.36 1.34
CA THR A 40 3.35 7.63 0.23
C THR A 40 3.90 8.05 -1.14
N GLN A 41 4.25 9.33 -1.33
CA GLN A 41 4.65 9.89 -2.62
C GLN A 41 6.16 10.19 -2.74
N ALA A 42 6.84 10.43 -1.62
CA ALA A 42 8.27 10.74 -1.59
C ALA A 42 9.12 9.67 -0.89
N CYS A 43 8.59 8.48 -0.67
CA CYS A 43 9.27 7.35 -0.02
C CYS A 43 9.85 7.70 1.36
N GLY A 44 9.18 8.60 2.08
CA GLY A 44 9.56 9.00 3.44
C GLY A 44 9.25 7.93 4.48
N THR A 45 9.68 8.19 5.71
CA THR A 45 9.45 7.32 6.86
C THR A 45 8.95 8.16 8.02
N GLU A 46 7.87 7.72 8.68
CA GLU A 46 7.40 8.31 9.93
C GLU A 46 8.43 8.12 11.05
N PRO A 47 8.46 8.99 12.07
CA PRO A 47 9.30 8.77 13.25
C PRO A 47 8.97 7.45 13.94
N ALA A 48 10.00 6.71 14.38
CA ALA A 48 9.82 5.49 15.15
C ALA A 48 9.18 5.81 16.51
N PHE A 49 8.23 4.97 16.93
CA PHE A 49 7.46 5.11 18.18
C PHE A 49 6.63 6.41 18.30
N ASP A 50 6.51 7.16 17.22
CA ASP A 50 5.72 8.39 17.13
C ASP A 50 4.97 8.41 15.78
N ASN A 51 4.04 7.49 15.62
CA ASN A 51 3.16 7.36 14.47
C ASN A 51 1.85 6.70 14.89
N GLU A 52 0.81 6.81 14.07
CA GLU A 52 -0.57 6.50 14.45
C GLU A 52 -0.79 5.02 14.85
N TYR A 53 -0.09 4.07 14.20
CA TYR A 53 -0.46 2.66 14.31
C TYR A 53 0.62 1.74 14.87
N TRP A 54 1.78 2.24 15.30
CA TRP A 54 2.87 1.37 15.76
C TRP A 54 2.46 0.47 16.94
N ASP A 55 1.70 1.01 17.89
CA ASP A 55 1.19 0.30 19.08
C ASP A 55 -0.32 0.02 19.04
N ASN A 56 -0.98 0.26 17.90
CA ASN A 56 -2.41 0.01 17.75
C ASN A 56 -2.71 -1.49 17.83
N LYS A 57 -3.62 -1.87 18.72
CA LYS A 57 -4.07 -3.26 18.96
C LYS A 57 -5.56 -3.46 18.65
N GLU A 58 -6.24 -2.44 18.14
CA GLU A 58 -7.65 -2.55 17.79
C GLU A 58 -7.85 -3.51 16.63
N PRO A 59 -8.91 -4.35 16.67
CA PRO A 59 -9.28 -5.21 15.54
C PRO A 59 -9.64 -4.37 14.31
N GLY A 60 -9.10 -4.73 13.16
CA GLY A 60 -9.42 -4.02 11.94
C GLY A 60 -8.54 -4.40 10.76
N ILE A 61 -8.78 -3.70 9.66
CA ILE A 61 -8.06 -3.84 8.40
C ILE A 61 -7.34 -2.53 8.10
N TYR A 62 -6.07 -2.63 7.74
CA TYR A 62 -5.25 -1.50 7.30
C TYR A 62 -5.37 -1.39 5.78
N VAL A 63 -5.85 -0.26 5.32
CA VAL A 63 -6.12 0.02 3.91
C VAL A 63 -5.17 1.07 3.35
N ASP A 64 -4.92 1.00 2.06
CA ASP A 64 -4.19 2.05 1.34
C ASP A 64 -5.01 3.36 1.41
N ILE A 65 -4.38 4.43 1.89
CA ILE A 65 -5.07 5.72 2.09
C ILE A 65 -5.50 6.37 0.77
N ILE A 66 -4.90 5.99 -0.34
CA ILE A 66 -5.17 6.55 -1.67
C ILE A 66 -6.18 5.70 -2.42
N SER A 67 -5.93 4.38 -2.55
CA SER A 67 -6.81 3.48 -3.30
C SER A 67 -7.95 2.89 -2.48
N GLY A 68 -7.81 2.81 -1.15
CA GLY A 68 -8.74 2.11 -0.27
C GLY A 68 -8.59 0.58 -0.30
N GLU A 69 -7.57 0.06 -1.01
CA GLU A 69 -7.33 -1.38 -1.12
C GLU A 69 -6.93 -1.95 0.25
N ALA A 70 -7.51 -3.10 0.61
CA ALA A 70 -7.18 -3.80 1.86
C ALA A 70 -5.78 -4.43 1.77
N LEU A 71 -4.87 -4.03 2.67
CA LEU A 71 -3.46 -4.43 2.62
C LEU A 71 -3.09 -5.41 3.73
N PHE A 72 -3.38 -5.05 4.98
CA PHE A 72 -3.02 -5.85 6.15
C PHE A 72 -4.18 -5.97 7.13
N ALA A 73 -4.19 -7.04 7.93
CA ALA A 73 -5.19 -7.26 8.96
C ALA A 73 -4.56 -7.27 10.36
N SER A 74 -5.29 -6.79 11.37
CA SER A 74 -4.84 -6.76 12.77
C SER A 74 -4.44 -8.13 13.31
N ILE A 75 -5.05 -9.21 12.81
CA ILE A 75 -4.71 -10.59 13.20
C ILE A 75 -3.30 -11.02 12.77
N HIS A 76 -2.70 -10.33 11.81
CA HIS A 76 -1.34 -10.57 11.32
C HIS A 76 -0.33 -9.56 11.88
N LYS A 77 -0.80 -8.58 12.67
CA LYS A 77 0.04 -7.57 13.31
C LYS A 77 0.72 -8.12 14.55
N TYR A 78 1.96 -7.74 14.75
CA TYR A 78 2.72 -8.09 15.97
C TYR A 78 3.64 -6.96 16.38
N ASP A 79 4.11 -7.00 17.60
CA ASP A 79 5.09 -6.05 18.12
C ASP A 79 6.50 -6.51 17.72
N SER A 80 7.09 -5.81 16.75
CA SER A 80 8.47 -6.06 16.30
C SER A 80 9.51 -5.27 17.07
N ASN A 81 9.07 -4.40 17.99
CA ASN A 81 9.93 -3.47 18.72
C ASN A 81 10.74 -2.52 17.80
N SER A 82 10.31 -2.36 16.54
CA SER A 82 10.95 -1.47 15.59
C SER A 82 10.48 -0.02 15.70
N GLY A 83 9.31 0.20 16.29
CA GLY A 83 8.66 1.51 16.37
C GLY A 83 7.72 1.84 15.21
N TRP A 84 7.49 0.89 14.31
CA TRP A 84 6.51 0.98 13.23
C TRP A 84 5.55 -0.19 13.25
N PRO A 85 4.34 -0.05 12.66
CA PRO A 85 3.42 -1.17 12.49
C PRO A 85 4.12 -2.31 11.74
N SER A 86 3.98 -3.52 12.25
CA SER A 86 4.65 -4.70 11.67
C SER A 86 3.68 -5.85 11.51
N PHE A 87 3.73 -6.51 10.36
CA PHE A 87 2.85 -7.61 9.99
C PHE A 87 3.69 -8.77 9.45
N TYR A 88 3.32 -10.01 9.78
CA TYR A 88 4.03 -11.18 9.24
C TYR A 88 3.52 -11.62 7.88
N GLN A 89 2.35 -11.13 7.44
CA GLN A 89 1.83 -11.34 6.09
C GLN A 89 0.79 -10.27 5.72
N PRO A 90 0.61 -9.97 4.42
CA PRO A 90 -0.52 -9.17 3.95
C PRO A 90 -1.81 -10.00 3.91
N ILE A 91 -2.95 -9.36 3.65
CA ILE A 91 -4.22 -10.05 3.36
C ILE A 91 -4.09 -10.80 2.04
N ASP A 92 -3.59 -10.12 1.01
CA ASP A 92 -3.32 -10.68 -0.30
C ASP A 92 -1.99 -10.12 -0.84
N LYS A 93 -1.06 -10.97 -1.23
CA LYS A 93 0.21 -10.55 -1.83
C LYS A 93 0.03 -9.85 -3.18
N GLU A 94 -1.06 -10.14 -3.88
CA GLU A 94 -1.38 -9.51 -5.16
C GLU A 94 -1.77 -8.03 -5.03
N SER A 95 -2.09 -7.56 -3.82
CA SER A 95 -2.31 -6.14 -3.51
C SER A 95 -1.02 -5.33 -3.38
N LEU A 96 0.12 -5.98 -3.41
CA LEU A 96 1.44 -5.37 -3.21
C LEU A 96 2.32 -5.51 -4.45
N THR A 97 3.23 -4.56 -4.61
CA THR A 97 4.38 -4.65 -5.52
C THR A 97 5.67 -4.52 -4.74
N PHE A 98 6.73 -5.13 -5.26
CA PHE A 98 8.03 -5.22 -4.61
C PHE A 98 9.11 -4.69 -5.53
N LYS A 99 9.99 -3.85 -4.99
CA LYS A 99 11.10 -3.26 -5.74
C LYS A 99 12.37 -3.28 -4.91
N GLN A 100 13.51 -3.59 -5.55
CA GLN A 100 14.80 -3.47 -4.87
C GLN A 100 15.13 -1.99 -4.64
N ASP A 101 15.48 -1.68 -3.41
CA ASP A 101 15.88 -0.36 -2.93
C ASP A 101 17.36 -0.40 -2.53
N TYR A 102 18.15 0.45 -3.16
CA TYR A 102 19.60 0.57 -2.97
C TYR A 102 20.02 1.89 -2.30
N GLU A 103 19.10 2.61 -1.69
CA GLU A 103 19.39 3.91 -1.06
C GLU A 103 20.35 3.79 0.13
N LEU A 104 20.29 2.67 0.87
CA LEU A 104 21.21 2.37 1.96
C LEU A 104 22.34 1.44 1.49
N ILE A 105 23.35 1.23 2.37
CA ILE A 105 24.52 0.37 2.11
C ILE A 105 24.09 -1.07 1.78
N LEU A 106 23.08 -1.60 2.50
CA LEU A 106 22.51 -2.91 2.22
C LEU A 106 21.22 -2.77 1.41
N PRO A 107 21.06 -3.54 0.33
CA PRO A 107 19.82 -3.52 -0.44
C PRO A 107 18.63 -3.98 0.40
N ARG A 108 17.50 -3.30 0.23
CA ARG A 108 16.22 -3.65 0.86
C ARG A 108 15.18 -3.92 -0.21
N THR A 109 14.09 -4.57 0.16
CA THR A 109 12.94 -4.75 -0.72
C THR A 109 11.84 -3.77 -0.30
N GLU A 110 11.61 -2.75 -1.10
CA GLU A 110 10.50 -1.81 -0.94
C GLU A 110 9.17 -2.50 -1.22
N VAL A 111 8.18 -2.18 -0.40
CA VAL A 111 6.79 -2.62 -0.54
C VAL A 111 5.93 -1.42 -0.89
N LYS A 112 5.14 -1.55 -1.95
CA LYS A 112 4.23 -0.52 -2.44
C LYS A 112 2.82 -1.08 -2.65
N GLY A 113 1.82 -0.23 -2.52
CA GLY A 113 0.45 -0.56 -2.92
C GLY A 113 0.37 -0.75 -4.44
N LYS A 114 -0.26 -1.83 -4.89
CA LYS A 114 -0.31 -2.15 -6.32
C LYS A 114 -1.11 -1.13 -7.14
N GLU A 115 -2.27 -0.73 -6.65
CA GLU A 115 -3.15 0.19 -7.37
C GLU A 115 -2.70 1.65 -7.29
N SER A 116 -2.23 2.08 -6.13
CA SER A 116 -1.88 3.48 -5.87
C SER A 116 -0.43 3.82 -6.16
N ASP A 117 0.45 2.82 -6.30
CA ASP A 117 1.92 2.97 -6.30
C ASP A 117 2.47 3.66 -5.04
N SER A 118 1.69 3.69 -3.96
CA SER A 118 2.09 4.30 -2.68
C SER A 118 3.21 3.51 -2.02
N HIS A 119 4.24 4.22 -1.56
CA HIS A 119 5.25 3.63 -0.69
C HIS A 119 4.61 3.24 0.65
N LEU A 120 4.80 1.99 1.07
CA LEU A 120 4.27 1.46 2.33
C LEU A 120 5.38 1.15 3.34
N GLY A 121 6.56 0.83 2.88
CA GLY A 121 7.70 0.44 3.70
C GLY A 121 8.58 -0.58 3.01
N HIS A 122 9.14 -1.50 3.78
CA HIS A 122 10.03 -2.54 3.30
C HIS A 122 9.67 -3.90 3.93
N VAL A 123 10.02 -4.98 3.26
CA VAL A 123 9.90 -6.34 3.80
C VAL A 123 11.26 -6.90 4.17
N PHE A 124 11.33 -7.54 5.34
CA PHE A 124 12.54 -8.12 5.92
C PHE A 124 12.33 -9.61 6.25
N ASN A 125 13.44 -10.37 6.35
CA ASN A 125 13.44 -11.80 6.64
C ASN A 125 13.62 -12.11 8.14
N ASP A 126 13.29 -11.17 9.02
CA ASP A 126 13.46 -11.26 10.45
C ASP A 126 12.10 -11.31 11.21
N GLY A 127 11.06 -11.72 10.52
CA GLY A 127 9.71 -11.84 11.08
C GLY A 127 9.46 -13.17 11.79
N PRO A 128 8.31 -13.29 12.46
CA PRO A 128 7.92 -14.51 13.18
C PRO A 128 7.35 -15.57 12.25
N ASN A 129 7.16 -16.78 12.79
CA ASN A 129 6.33 -17.80 12.15
C ASN A 129 4.89 -17.26 11.94
N PRO A 130 4.17 -17.72 10.88
CA PRO A 130 4.53 -18.82 9.97
C PRO A 130 5.42 -18.40 8.79
N THR A 131 5.54 -17.11 8.47
CA THR A 131 6.20 -16.68 7.23
C THR A 131 7.69 -16.40 7.37
N GLY A 132 8.15 -16.02 8.55
CA GLY A 132 9.50 -15.50 8.74
C GLY A 132 9.72 -14.09 8.17
N LEU A 133 8.64 -13.43 7.72
CA LEU A 133 8.69 -12.11 7.11
C LEU A 133 8.16 -11.02 8.05
N ARG A 134 8.71 -9.84 7.90
CA ARG A 134 8.24 -8.60 8.53
C ARG A 134 8.00 -7.54 7.45
N TYR A 135 6.72 -7.24 7.29
CA TYR A 135 6.26 -6.13 6.48
C TYR A 135 6.07 -4.89 7.33
#